data_5f660d9e47fa851f876d8ff211217eac
#
_entry.id   5f660d9e47fa851f876d8ff211217eac
#
_cell.length_a   1.000
_cell.length_b   1.000
_cell.length_c   1.000
_cell.angle_alpha   90.00
_cell.angle_beta   90.00
_cell.angle_gamma   90.00
#
_symmetry.space_group_name_H-M   'P 1'
#
loop_
_entity.id
_entity.type
_entity.pdbx_description
1 polymer ?
#
loop_
_entity_poly.entity_id
_entity_poly.type
_entity_poly.pdbx_seq_one_letter_code
_entity_poly.pdbx_strand_id
1 'polypeptide(L)'
;MWLNDEQLPLMKRFSPIILLLISMIGSGWFYWESDSKVEQLLTSKEWQSMSTIRIDSNIDYEDMGPLKRADIKSNVVYLPNKTYSKSSKLTIYSVLDTETHPLTINVMETGNWEYSGDYLLIDPIEFKDVTSSDNKEFTGAQKKLIMRVFRIDAQQSKRVDVINDKTLLLTSLNYGSGILFSH
;
A
#
# COMPACT_ATOMS: atom_id res chain seq x y z
N MET A 1 -51.27 -26.97 -11.85
CA MET A 1 -50.58 -26.40 -13.01
C MET A 1 -49.62 -27.47 -13.49
N TRP A 2 -50.04 -28.27 -14.48
CA TRP A 2 -49.30 -29.48 -14.93
C TRP A 2 -48.24 -29.05 -15.95
N LEU A 3 -46.99 -29.33 -15.71
CA LEU A 3 -45.91 -29.15 -16.68
C LEU A 3 -46.08 -30.27 -17.74
N ASN A 4 -46.19 -29.87 -19.02
CA ASN A 4 -46.28 -30.79 -20.13
C ASN A 4 -45.05 -31.69 -20.22
N ASP A 5 -45.19 -32.98 -20.39
CA ASP A 5 -44.15 -34.01 -20.51
C ASP A 5 -43.13 -33.73 -21.63
N GLU A 6 -43.44 -32.89 -22.59
CA GLU A 6 -42.53 -32.50 -23.68
C GLU A 6 -41.44 -31.47 -23.26
N GLN A 7 -41.60 -30.79 -22.16
CA GLN A 7 -40.65 -29.80 -21.68
C GLN A 7 -39.50 -30.41 -20.84
N LEU A 8 -39.72 -31.60 -20.29
CA LEU A 8 -38.72 -32.32 -19.45
C LEU A 8 -37.41 -32.67 -20.17
N PRO A 9 -37.38 -33.15 -21.44
CA PRO A 9 -36.13 -33.50 -22.11
C PRO A 9 -35.28 -32.26 -22.47
N LEU A 10 -35.92 -31.13 -22.79
CA LEU A 10 -35.23 -29.87 -23.07
C LEU A 10 -34.58 -29.29 -21.79
N MET A 11 -35.29 -29.28 -20.67
CA MET A 11 -34.76 -28.85 -19.39
C MET A 11 -33.57 -29.69 -18.95
N LYS A 12 -33.59 -31.01 -19.11
CA LYS A 12 -32.44 -31.88 -18.80
C LYS A 12 -31.25 -31.63 -19.69
N ARG A 13 -31.46 -31.27 -20.96
CA ARG A 13 -30.35 -30.99 -21.92
C ARG A 13 -29.65 -29.66 -21.63
N PHE A 14 -30.40 -28.64 -21.14
CA PHE A 14 -29.86 -27.31 -20.81
C PHE A 14 -29.45 -27.17 -19.35
N SER A 15 -29.80 -28.10 -18.47
CA SER A 15 -29.48 -28.11 -17.06
C SER A 15 -27.96 -27.86 -16.77
N PRO A 16 -27.00 -28.52 -17.45
CA PRO A 16 -25.58 -28.28 -17.18
C PRO A 16 -25.14 -26.87 -17.59
N ILE A 17 -25.73 -26.31 -18.66
CA ILE A 17 -25.40 -24.95 -19.12
C ILE A 17 -25.93 -23.91 -18.13
N ILE A 18 -27.16 -24.11 -17.64
CA ILE A 18 -27.77 -23.23 -16.63
C ILE A 18 -26.96 -23.29 -15.33
N LEU A 19 -26.54 -24.45 -14.90
CA LEU A 19 -25.76 -24.65 -13.70
C LEU A 19 -24.37 -23.98 -13.81
N LEU A 20 -23.75 -24.03 -14.98
CA LEU A 20 -22.48 -23.37 -15.28
C LEU A 20 -22.65 -21.84 -15.26
N LEU A 21 -23.72 -21.31 -15.84
CA LEU A 21 -24.03 -19.86 -15.82
C LEU A 21 -24.26 -19.35 -14.39
N ILE A 22 -25.03 -20.09 -13.58
CA ILE A 22 -25.28 -19.75 -12.18
C ILE A 22 -23.98 -19.76 -11.39
N SER A 23 -23.11 -20.76 -11.62
CA SER A 23 -21.79 -20.83 -10.98
C SER A 23 -20.89 -19.65 -11.35
N MET A 24 -20.87 -19.25 -12.64
CA MET A 24 -20.11 -18.08 -13.09
C MET A 24 -20.60 -16.78 -12.45
N ILE A 25 -21.93 -16.57 -12.43
CA ILE A 25 -22.54 -15.38 -11.82
C ILE A 25 -22.28 -15.37 -10.31
N GLY A 26 -22.47 -16.49 -9.63
CA GLY A 26 -22.18 -16.62 -8.20
C GLY A 26 -20.73 -16.34 -7.86
N SER A 27 -19.80 -16.92 -8.62
CA SER A 27 -18.36 -16.70 -8.44
C SER A 27 -17.98 -15.23 -8.64
N GLY A 28 -18.49 -14.57 -9.69
CA GLY A 28 -18.26 -13.16 -9.93
C GLY A 28 -18.80 -12.25 -8.83
N TRP A 29 -19.98 -12.59 -8.29
CA TRP A 29 -20.60 -11.85 -7.20
C TRP A 29 -19.76 -11.94 -5.90
N PHE A 30 -19.32 -13.12 -5.52
CA PHE A 30 -18.49 -13.31 -4.32
C PHE A 30 -17.15 -12.56 -4.44
N TYR A 31 -16.55 -12.57 -5.63
CA TYR A 31 -15.30 -11.84 -5.88
C TYR A 31 -15.46 -10.32 -5.69
N TRP A 32 -16.52 -9.75 -6.27
CA TRP A 32 -16.78 -8.31 -6.16
C TRP A 32 -17.14 -7.88 -4.73
N GLU A 33 -17.86 -8.70 -3.99
CA GLU A 33 -18.21 -8.41 -2.60
C GLU A 33 -16.97 -8.39 -1.69
N SER A 34 -15.98 -9.22 -1.95
CA SER A 34 -14.73 -9.26 -1.20
C SER A 34 -13.94 -7.96 -1.36
N ASP A 35 -13.73 -7.50 -2.59
CA ASP A 35 -12.98 -6.28 -2.88
C ASP A 35 -13.65 -5.05 -2.26
N SER A 36 -14.98 -4.97 -2.35
CA SER A 36 -15.72 -3.86 -1.77
C SER A 36 -15.58 -3.75 -0.24
N LYS A 37 -15.49 -4.87 0.48
CA LYS A 37 -15.29 -4.87 1.93
C LYS A 37 -13.91 -4.35 2.32
N VAL A 38 -12.87 -4.75 1.59
CA VAL A 38 -11.51 -4.28 1.84
C VAL A 38 -11.37 -2.79 1.50
N GLU A 39 -11.99 -2.31 0.42
CA GLU A 39 -12.04 -0.89 0.10
C GLU A 39 -12.74 -0.06 1.19
N GLN A 40 -13.86 -0.54 1.70
CA GLN A 40 -14.57 0.10 2.82
C GLN A 40 -13.69 0.14 4.07
N LEU A 41 -12.97 -0.93 4.36
CA LEU A 41 -12.05 -0.99 5.49
C LEU A 41 -10.90 0.00 5.32
N LEU A 42 -10.28 0.06 4.13
CA LEU A 42 -9.20 1.00 3.83
C LEU A 42 -9.63 2.46 4.01
N THR A 43 -10.85 2.80 3.55
CA THR A 43 -11.37 4.17 3.60
C THR A 43 -12.00 4.57 4.94
N SER A 44 -12.22 3.62 5.85
CA SER A 44 -12.96 3.86 7.10
C SER A 44 -12.14 4.58 8.16
N LYS A 45 -10.80 4.60 8.05
CA LYS A 45 -9.90 5.07 9.10
C LYS A 45 -8.55 5.51 8.57
N GLU A 46 -7.78 6.18 9.43
CA GLU A 46 -6.35 6.45 9.22
C GLU A 46 -5.52 5.22 9.58
N TRP A 47 -4.57 4.91 8.73
CA TRP A 47 -3.65 3.80 8.88
C TRP A 47 -2.25 4.29 9.19
N GLN A 48 -1.59 3.62 10.10
CA GLN A 48 -0.22 3.89 10.49
C GLN A 48 0.68 2.74 10.07
N SER A 49 1.90 3.06 9.67
CA SER A 49 2.94 2.06 9.43
C SER A 49 4.26 2.49 10.04
N MET A 50 5.06 1.51 10.44
CA MET A 50 6.42 1.71 10.89
C MET A 50 7.31 0.72 10.15
N SER A 51 8.39 1.23 9.57
CA SER A 51 9.40 0.43 8.88
C SER A 51 10.78 0.88 9.32
N THR A 52 11.69 -0.07 9.46
CA THR A 52 13.10 0.19 9.74
C THR A 52 13.93 -0.45 8.64
N ILE A 53 14.69 0.36 7.93
CA ILE A 53 15.61 -0.06 6.89
C ILE A 53 17.02 -0.02 7.48
N ARG A 54 17.68 -1.17 7.51
CA ARG A 54 19.12 -1.24 7.81
C ARG A 54 19.87 -1.13 6.50
N ILE A 55 20.85 -0.22 6.47
CA ILE A 55 21.65 0.04 5.28
C ILE A 55 22.98 -0.69 5.49
N ASP A 56 23.25 -1.69 4.64
CA ASP A 56 24.53 -2.38 4.66
C ASP A 56 25.64 -1.40 4.24
N SER A 57 26.73 -1.38 5.02
CA SER A 57 27.87 -0.48 4.87
C SER A 57 28.64 -0.62 3.55
N ASN A 58 28.25 -1.55 2.68
CA ASN A 58 28.89 -1.79 1.38
C ASN A 58 28.32 -0.92 0.24
N ILE A 59 27.34 -0.07 0.51
CA ILE A 59 26.80 0.86 -0.47
C ILE A 59 27.44 2.21 -0.19
N ASP A 60 28.52 2.49 -0.88
CA ASP A 60 29.16 3.81 -0.91
C ASP A 60 28.24 4.79 -1.67
N TYR A 61 27.39 5.48 -0.94
CA TYR A 61 26.75 6.68 -1.46
C TYR A 61 27.71 7.84 -1.21
N GLU A 62 28.48 8.22 -2.24
CA GLU A 62 29.51 9.29 -2.19
C GLU A 62 29.01 10.61 -1.56
N ASP A 63 27.68 10.87 -1.59
CA ASP A 63 27.07 12.11 -1.09
C ASP A 63 26.38 12.00 0.28
N MET A 64 26.19 10.80 0.85
CA MET A 64 25.38 10.62 2.07
C MET A 64 26.17 10.25 3.32
N GLY A 65 27.44 9.93 3.17
CA GLY A 65 28.24 9.37 4.27
C GLY A 65 27.77 7.97 4.71
N PRO A 66 28.41 7.36 5.68
CA PRO A 66 28.07 6.01 6.13
C PRO A 66 26.74 6.01 6.90
N LEU A 67 25.65 5.66 6.22
CA LEU A 67 24.32 5.51 6.82
C LEU A 67 24.21 4.14 7.50
N LYS A 68 23.64 4.10 8.70
CA LYS A 68 23.47 2.87 9.50
C LYS A 68 22.04 2.35 9.43
N ARG A 69 21.07 3.24 9.60
CA ARG A 69 19.65 2.89 9.76
C ARG A 69 18.76 4.06 9.35
N ALA A 70 17.63 3.73 8.76
CA ALA A 70 16.55 4.69 8.53
C ALA A 70 15.25 4.14 9.12
N ASP A 71 14.61 4.91 9.99
CA ASP A 71 13.30 4.61 10.55
C ASP A 71 12.25 5.48 9.84
N ILE A 72 11.22 4.84 9.32
CA ILE A 72 10.12 5.49 8.61
C ILE A 72 8.83 5.26 9.41
N LYS A 73 8.19 6.33 9.83
CA LYS A 73 6.83 6.30 10.40
C LYS A 73 5.90 7.03 9.45
N SER A 74 4.83 6.37 9.03
CA SER A 74 3.88 6.94 8.08
C SER A 74 2.45 6.82 8.58
N ASN A 75 1.68 7.86 8.29
CA ASN A 75 0.24 7.88 8.44
C ASN A 75 -0.37 8.03 7.05
N VAL A 76 -1.34 7.18 6.70
CA VAL A 76 -2.02 7.21 5.41
C VAL A 76 -3.53 7.20 5.57
N VAL A 77 -4.20 8.03 4.78
CA VAL A 77 -5.66 8.09 4.67
C VAL A 77 -6.04 7.80 3.23
N TYR A 78 -6.83 6.76 3.02
CA TYR A 78 -7.44 6.44 1.73
C TYR A 78 -8.84 7.02 1.68
N LEU A 79 -9.17 7.75 0.61
CA LEU A 79 -10.47 8.40 0.47
C LEU A 79 -11.38 7.63 -0.51
N PRO A 80 -12.71 7.68 -0.33
CA PRO A 80 -13.65 6.98 -1.22
C PRO A 80 -13.60 7.43 -2.69
N ASN A 81 -13.12 8.63 -2.96
CA ASN A 81 -12.90 9.16 -4.31
C ASN A 81 -11.62 8.61 -4.99
N LYS A 82 -11.02 7.54 -4.42
CA LYS A 82 -9.81 6.90 -4.92
C LYS A 82 -8.55 7.74 -4.85
N THR A 83 -8.54 8.82 -4.08
CA THR A 83 -7.32 9.57 -3.74
C THR A 83 -6.80 9.17 -2.36
N TYR A 84 -5.51 9.40 -2.11
CA TYR A 84 -4.91 9.17 -0.79
C TYR A 84 -3.99 10.32 -0.41
N SER A 85 -3.76 10.43 0.89
CA SER A 85 -2.74 11.31 1.47
C SER A 85 -1.93 10.51 2.49
N LYS A 86 -0.60 10.58 2.37
CA LYS A 86 0.33 9.91 3.27
C LYS A 86 1.36 10.92 3.78
N SER A 87 1.49 10.99 5.10
CA SER A 87 2.52 11.75 5.78
C SER A 87 3.55 10.81 6.35
N SER A 88 4.82 11.00 6.01
CA SER A 88 5.93 10.15 6.44
C SER A 88 6.99 10.95 7.13
N LYS A 89 7.42 10.48 8.30
CA LYS A 89 8.60 10.98 9.02
C LYS A 89 9.72 9.98 8.86
N LEU A 90 10.77 10.37 8.15
CA LEU A 90 12.00 9.62 7.97
C LEU A 90 13.04 10.12 8.97
N THR A 91 13.59 9.22 9.77
CA THR A 91 14.68 9.50 10.71
C THR A 91 15.89 8.67 10.31
N ILE A 92 16.99 9.34 9.97
CA ILE A 92 18.23 8.73 9.47
C ILE A 92 19.28 8.80 10.55
N TYR A 93 19.96 7.67 10.76
CA TYR A 93 21.08 7.53 11.70
C TYR A 93 22.37 7.25 10.94
N SER A 94 23.41 8.06 11.18
CA SER A 94 24.74 7.88 10.62
C SER A 94 25.62 7.01 11.56
N VAL A 95 26.61 6.33 10.98
CA VAL A 95 27.62 5.59 11.76
C VAL A 95 28.56 6.56 12.50
N LEU A 96 28.75 7.77 11.96
CA LEU A 96 29.67 8.78 12.50
C LEU A 96 29.05 9.63 13.61
N ASP A 97 27.71 9.72 13.65
CA ASP A 97 27.01 10.44 14.71
C ASP A 97 26.64 9.46 15.84
N THR A 98 27.14 9.76 17.03
CA THR A 98 26.54 9.23 18.25
C THR A 98 25.05 9.52 18.21
N GLU A 99 24.18 8.57 18.61
CA GLU A 99 22.70 8.54 18.53
C GLU A 99 21.96 9.83 18.97
N THR A 100 22.69 10.93 19.20
CA THR A 100 22.19 12.18 19.79
C THR A 100 21.57 13.17 18.80
N HIS A 101 21.85 13.06 17.50
CA HIS A 101 21.32 14.02 16.50
C HIS A 101 20.89 13.31 15.21
N PRO A 102 19.76 12.57 15.22
CA PRO A 102 19.29 11.94 14.00
C PRO A 102 18.76 12.98 13.00
N LEU A 103 19.12 12.82 11.75
CA LEU A 103 18.57 13.64 10.66
C LEU A 103 17.11 13.28 10.41
N THR A 104 16.23 14.25 10.37
CA THR A 104 14.80 14.03 10.16
C THR A 104 14.28 14.79 8.95
N ILE A 105 13.54 14.09 8.08
CA ILE A 105 12.80 14.68 6.96
C ILE A 105 11.33 14.26 7.02
N ASN A 106 10.42 15.20 6.80
CA ASN A 106 9.00 14.94 6.70
C ASN A 106 8.57 15.06 5.24
N VAL A 107 7.93 14.01 4.74
CA VAL A 107 7.48 13.92 3.36
C VAL A 107 5.97 13.77 3.35
N MET A 108 5.29 14.61 2.57
CA MET A 108 3.88 14.46 2.25
C MET A 108 3.76 13.92 0.83
N GLU A 109 2.96 12.88 0.69
CA GLU A 109 2.69 12.17 -0.55
C GLU A 109 1.19 12.18 -0.80
N THR A 110 0.77 12.51 -2.02
CA THR A 110 -0.63 12.44 -2.44
C THR A 110 -0.72 11.80 -3.82
N GLY A 111 -1.83 11.14 -4.11
CA GLY A 111 -2.03 10.49 -5.39
C GLY A 111 -3.35 9.73 -5.44
N ASN A 112 -3.41 8.76 -6.36
CA ASN A 112 -4.55 7.87 -6.52
C ASN A 112 -4.23 6.48 -6.00
N TRP A 113 -5.27 5.76 -5.61
CA TRP A 113 -5.18 4.37 -5.21
C TRP A 113 -6.30 3.55 -5.83
N GLU A 114 -6.02 2.28 -6.03
CA GLU A 114 -6.98 1.29 -6.50
C GLU A 114 -6.75 -0.01 -5.73
N TYR A 115 -7.82 -0.74 -5.46
CA TYR A 115 -7.77 -2.08 -4.90
C TYR A 115 -8.46 -3.02 -5.86
N SER A 116 -7.75 -4.06 -6.28
CA SER A 116 -8.29 -5.07 -7.19
C SER A 116 -7.52 -6.37 -7.04
N GLY A 117 -8.23 -7.48 -6.94
CA GLY A 117 -7.64 -8.82 -6.90
C GLY A 117 -6.66 -9.02 -5.76
N ASP A 118 -6.99 -8.56 -4.57
CA ASP A 118 -6.14 -8.57 -3.37
C ASP A 118 -4.94 -7.63 -3.41
N TYR A 119 -4.79 -6.79 -4.44
CA TYR A 119 -3.67 -5.87 -4.57
C TYR A 119 -4.09 -4.43 -4.41
N LEU A 120 -3.35 -3.70 -3.59
CA LEU A 120 -3.38 -2.25 -3.48
C LEU A 120 -2.36 -1.66 -4.45
N LEU A 121 -2.87 -0.90 -5.41
CA LEU A 121 -2.09 -0.17 -6.41
C LEU A 121 -2.06 1.29 -6.00
N ILE A 122 -0.88 1.88 -5.99
CA ILE A 122 -0.66 3.28 -5.64
C ILE A 122 -0.05 4.00 -6.83
N ASP A 123 -0.68 5.10 -7.24
CA ASP A 123 -0.17 6.02 -8.26
C ASP A 123 0.11 7.38 -7.63
N PRO A 124 1.36 7.63 -7.18
CA PRO A 124 1.73 8.88 -6.53
C PRO A 124 1.82 10.01 -7.56
N ILE A 125 1.11 11.10 -7.30
CA ILE A 125 1.10 12.31 -8.14
C ILE A 125 2.10 13.32 -7.61
N GLU A 126 2.10 13.59 -6.32
CA GLU A 126 2.90 14.65 -5.71
C GLU A 126 3.64 14.17 -4.49
N PHE A 127 4.90 14.63 -4.36
CA PHE A 127 5.73 14.49 -3.18
C PHE A 127 6.21 15.87 -2.76
N LYS A 128 5.97 16.23 -1.50
CA LYS A 128 6.43 17.49 -0.90
C LYS A 128 7.31 17.21 0.30
N ASP A 129 8.47 17.88 0.36
CA ASP A 129 9.23 18.03 1.59
C ASP A 129 8.52 19.09 2.45
N VAL A 130 7.96 18.65 3.56
CA VAL A 130 7.28 19.51 4.54
C VAL A 130 8.11 19.67 5.82
N THR A 131 9.40 19.40 5.73
CA THR A 131 10.36 19.62 6.81
C THR A 131 10.48 21.12 7.08
N SER A 132 10.64 21.50 8.34
CA SER A 132 10.82 22.92 8.71
C SER A 132 11.97 23.55 7.91
N SER A 133 11.76 24.79 7.45
CA SER A 133 12.72 25.54 6.62
C SER A 133 14.09 25.76 7.28
N ASP A 134 14.16 25.63 8.61
CA ASP A 134 15.41 25.78 9.38
C ASP A 134 16.30 24.52 9.34
N ASN A 135 15.79 23.42 8.79
CA ASN A 135 16.55 22.18 8.69
C ASN A 135 17.46 22.20 7.44
N LYS A 136 18.69 22.71 7.63
CA LYS A 136 19.77 22.76 6.61
C LYS A 136 20.58 21.47 6.53
N GLU A 137 20.17 20.39 7.21
CA GLU A 137 20.92 19.14 7.40
C GLU A 137 21.05 18.34 6.11
N PHE A 138 20.11 18.54 5.15
CA PHE A 138 20.13 17.81 3.88
C PHE A 138 20.48 18.73 2.70
N THR A 139 21.41 18.27 1.87
CA THR A 139 21.69 18.90 0.57
C THR A 139 20.52 18.68 -0.39
N GLY A 140 20.42 19.51 -1.44
CA GLY A 140 19.40 19.35 -2.48
C GLY A 140 19.51 17.99 -3.20
N ALA A 141 20.71 17.43 -3.36
CA ALA A 141 20.96 16.12 -3.96
C ALA A 141 20.43 15.00 -3.06
N GLN A 142 20.69 15.04 -1.77
CA GLN A 142 20.18 14.08 -0.78
C GLN A 142 18.64 14.06 -0.73
N LYS A 143 18.01 15.24 -0.70
CA LYS A 143 16.54 15.36 -0.75
C LYS A 143 15.95 14.72 -2.02
N LYS A 144 16.55 14.98 -3.20
CA LYS A 144 16.12 14.37 -4.46
C LYS A 144 16.24 12.84 -4.45
N LEU A 145 17.31 12.31 -3.86
CA LEU A 145 17.49 10.86 -3.74
C LEU A 145 16.43 10.24 -2.82
N ILE A 146 16.20 10.83 -1.66
CA ILE A 146 15.16 10.40 -0.72
C ILE A 146 13.79 10.37 -1.41
N MET A 147 13.41 11.46 -2.10
CA MET A 147 12.13 11.54 -2.83
C MET A 147 12.03 10.48 -3.92
N ARG A 148 13.13 10.16 -4.61
CA ARG A 148 13.17 9.08 -5.61
C ARG A 148 12.89 7.72 -4.97
N VAL A 149 13.52 7.42 -3.83
CA VAL A 149 13.30 6.15 -3.10
C VAL A 149 11.84 6.03 -2.66
N PHE A 150 11.25 7.08 -2.07
CA PHE A 150 9.84 7.10 -1.70
C PHE A 150 8.92 6.84 -2.90
N ARG A 151 9.21 7.44 -4.05
CA ARG A 151 8.43 7.23 -5.28
C ARG A 151 8.50 5.79 -5.77
N ILE A 152 9.67 5.18 -5.76
CA ILE A 152 9.86 3.78 -6.18
C ILE A 152 9.09 2.84 -5.24
N ASP A 153 9.16 3.05 -3.92
CA ASP A 153 8.40 2.24 -2.96
C ASP A 153 6.88 2.41 -3.12
N ALA A 154 6.43 3.64 -3.35
CA ALA A 154 5.00 3.93 -3.48
C ALA A 154 4.38 3.29 -4.75
N GLN A 155 5.10 3.26 -5.87
CA GLN A 155 4.61 2.72 -7.14
C GLN A 155 4.50 1.20 -7.19
N GLN A 156 4.82 0.50 -6.11
CA GLN A 156 4.74 -0.96 -6.08
C GLN A 156 3.35 -1.43 -5.71
N SER A 157 2.88 -2.44 -6.45
CA SER A 157 1.69 -3.19 -6.07
C SER A 157 1.96 -3.96 -4.78
N LYS A 158 1.08 -3.82 -3.79
CA LYS A 158 1.19 -4.51 -2.51
C LYS A 158 -0.03 -5.40 -2.31
N ARG A 159 0.19 -6.70 -2.13
CA ARG A 159 -0.89 -7.59 -1.72
C ARG A 159 -1.34 -7.22 -0.32
N VAL A 160 -2.65 -7.19 -0.12
CA VAL A 160 -3.29 -6.84 1.16
C VAL A 160 -3.91 -8.09 1.76
N ASP A 161 -3.40 -8.52 2.89
CA ASP A 161 -4.01 -9.57 3.69
C ASP A 161 -4.65 -8.94 4.94
N VAL A 162 -5.97 -9.08 5.09
CA VAL A 162 -6.71 -8.54 6.24
C VAL A 162 -6.52 -9.46 7.43
N ILE A 163 -5.77 -9.03 8.45
CA ILE A 163 -5.58 -9.80 9.69
C ILE A 163 -6.79 -9.60 10.62
N ASN A 164 -7.24 -8.35 10.75
CA ASN A 164 -8.46 -7.95 11.45
C ASN A 164 -8.86 -6.54 11.01
N ASP A 165 -9.92 -5.99 11.59
CA ASP A 165 -10.45 -4.66 11.26
C ASP A 165 -9.48 -3.50 11.56
N LYS A 166 -8.43 -3.73 12.34
CA LYS A 166 -7.41 -2.74 12.73
C LYS A 166 -6.00 -3.04 12.20
N THR A 167 -5.82 -4.15 11.49
CA THR A 167 -4.48 -4.59 11.09
C THR A 167 -4.52 -5.22 9.70
N LEU A 168 -3.73 -4.65 8.79
CA LEU A 168 -3.53 -5.17 7.44
C LEU A 168 -2.05 -5.52 7.25
N LEU A 169 -1.79 -6.65 6.63
CA LEU A 169 -0.45 -7.02 6.17
C LEU A 169 -0.33 -6.66 4.69
N LEU A 170 0.65 -5.84 4.37
CA LEU A 170 1.01 -5.48 3.00
C LEU A 170 2.25 -6.24 2.59
N THR A 171 2.17 -7.02 1.51
CA THR A 171 3.31 -7.77 0.98
C THR A 171 3.65 -7.28 -0.42
N SER A 172 4.88 -6.83 -0.63
CA SER A 172 5.40 -6.48 -1.96
C SER A 172 6.31 -7.60 -2.49
N LEU A 173 6.38 -7.74 -3.80
CA LEU A 173 7.16 -8.81 -4.44
C LEU A 173 8.67 -8.67 -4.18
N ASN A 174 9.18 -7.45 -4.04
CA ASN A 174 10.62 -7.17 -4.02
C ASN A 174 11.14 -6.62 -2.68
N TYR A 175 10.27 -6.09 -1.80
CA TYR A 175 10.69 -5.30 -0.64
C TYR A 175 10.14 -5.81 0.70
N GLY A 176 9.66 -7.05 0.72
CA GLY A 176 9.18 -7.67 1.94
C GLY A 176 7.77 -7.26 2.34
N SER A 177 7.47 -7.38 3.63
CA SER A 177 6.14 -7.13 4.18
C SER A 177 6.14 -5.96 5.13
N GLY A 178 5.06 -5.19 5.11
CA GLY A 178 4.78 -4.10 6.05
C GLY A 178 3.42 -4.30 6.71
N ILE A 179 3.22 -3.66 7.85
CA ILE A 179 1.96 -3.70 8.59
C ILE A 179 1.35 -2.30 8.58
N LEU A 180 0.07 -2.22 8.22
CA LEU A 180 -0.78 -1.07 8.51
C LEU A 180 -1.61 -1.39 9.75
N PHE A 181 -1.64 -0.47 10.68
CA PHE A 181 -2.45 -0.59 11.88
C PHE A 181 -3.22 0.71 12.16
N SER A 182 -4.39 0.59 12.78
CA SER A 182 -5.21 1.72 13.22
C SER A 182 -5.55 1.60 14.70
N HIS A 183 -5.74 2.72 15.35
CA HIS A 183 -6.15 2.78 16.77
C HIS A 183 -7.65 2.63 16.95
#